data_72ff6a54c3fea4736f0ef2af393dfcb4
#
_entry.id   72ff6a54c3fea4736f0ef2af393dfcb4
#
_cell.length_a   1.000
_cell.length_b   1.000
_cell.length_c   1.000
_cell.angle_alpha   90.00
_cell.angle_beta   90.00
_cell.angle_gamma   90.00
#
_symmetry.space_group_name_H-M   'P 1'
#
loop_
_entity.id
_entity.type
_entity.pdbx_description
1 polymer ?
#
loop_
_entity_poly.entity_id
_entity_poly.type
_entity_poly.pdbx_seq_one_letter_code
_entity_poly.pdbx_strand_id
1 'polypeptide(L)'
;MSDRVLGLIAGEGRLPLMVAEGMKAAGARVCGLGLRGHFDPLLPELCDFFRQVGVFRIGGWIRTLRKHGVKEAVLAGRVSKTKMHNTLRLLRAMPDLRTAKVWYRRLRGDRRSWAVLGAVADELLASGVTLIDVTTYIGESVAGKGVLTRVRTTPQQEADIATGWPVLERLVELEIGQSIAVCSNRVIAVEALEGTDAMIQRAGRLNGGGQWTLLKTPSKHHDMRCDVPTIGPKTIEQLAGAGAGCVALRRGRVIMIDKPELITAADRAGIPIVGVG
;
A
#
# COMPACT_ATOMS: atom_id res chain seq x y z
N MET A 1 22.56 18.68 -13.05
CA MET A 1 21.63 18.14 -12.02
C MET A 1 20.23 18.51 -12.46
N SER A 2 19.32 17.54 -12.57
CA SER A 2 17.93 17.80 -13.01
C SER A 2 17.24 18.70 -12.00
N ASP A 3 16.72 19.85 -12.46
CA ASP A 3 15.97 20.80 -11.62
C ASP A 3 14.51 20.30 -11.38
N ARG A 4 14.30 18.98 -11.54
CA ARG A 4 13.01 18.33 -11.40
C ARG A 4 12.62 18.20 -9.93
N VAL A 5 11.52 18.87 -9.56
CA VAL A 5 10.93 18.75 -8.22
C VAL A 5 9.74 17.81 -8.28
N LEU A 6 9.76 16.76 -7.46
CA LEU A 6 8.69 15.77 -7.32
C LEU A 6 7.95 15.98 -6.00
N GLY A 7 6.63 15.82 -6.04
CA GLY A 7 5.80 15.87 -4.85
C GLY A 7 5.66 14.50 -4.18
N LEU A 8 5.68 14.47 -2.85
CA LEU A 8 5.35 13.29 -2.08
C LEU A 8 4.30 13.64 -1.03
N ILE A 9 3.09 13.12 -1.18
CA ILE A 9 2.01 13.23 -0.18
C ILE A 9 2.09 11.98 0.67
N ALA A 10 2.52 12.14 1.91
CA ALA A 10 2.97 11.03 2.76
C ALA A 10 2.04 10.79 3.94
N GLY A 11 1.49 9.56 4.00
CA GLY A 11 0.86 8.95 5.17
C GLY A 11 1.85 8.19 6.06
N GLU A 12 1.32 7.33 6.92
CA GLU A 12 2.09 6.47 7.83
C GLU A 12 2.74 5.28 7.12
N GLY A 13 3.83 4.78 7.70
CA GLY A 13 4.52 3.56 7.30
C GLY A 13 5.82 3.81 6.54
N ARG A 14 6.53 2.75 6.24
CA ARG A 14 7.86 2.78 5.59
C ARG A 14 7.79 3.17 4.10
N LEU A 15 6.68 2.90 3.42
CA LEU A 15 6.54 3.14 1.98
C LEU A 15 6.84 4.60 1.56
N PRO A 16 6.36 5.66 2.25
CA PRO A 16 6.72 7.03 1.90
C PRO A 16 8.23 7.31 1.97
N LEU A 17 8.94 6.70 2.93
CA LEU A 17 10.39 6.86 3.05
C LEU A 17 11.10 6.22 1.86
N MET A 18 10.73 4.99 1.48
CA MET A 18 11.27 4.30 0.30
C MET A 18 11.05 5.10 -0.98
N VAL A 19 9.85 5.70 -1.14
CA VAL A 19 9.54 6.55 -2.30
C VAL A 19 10.42 7.81 -2.31
N ALA A 20 10.61 8.48 -1.17
CA ALA A 20 11.50 9.64 -1.06
C ALA A 20 12.95 9.27 -1.39
N GLU A 21 13.44 8.16 -0.86
CA GLU A 21 14.77 7.60 -1.15
C GLU A 21 14.93 7.34 -2.66
N GLY A 22 13.94 6.68 -3.30
CA GLY A 22 13.93 6.38 -4.73
C GLY A 22 13.87 7.64 -5.60
N MET A 23 13.08 8.65 -5.23
CA MET A 23 13.05 9.95 -5.92
C MET A 23 14.42 10.64 -5.88
N LYS A 24 15.09 10.64 -4.72
CA LYS A 24 16.44 11.20 -4.56
C LYS A 24 17.49 10.43 -5.36
N ALA A 25 17.42 9.10 -5.35
CA ALA A 25 18.30 8.25 -6.15
C ALA A 25 18.14 8.52 -7.65
N ALA A 26 16.93 8.88 -8.11
CA ALA A 26 16.67 9.33 -9.48
C ALA A 26 17.12 10.77 -9.76
N GLY A 27 17.80 11.45 -8.82
CA GLY A 27 18.33 12.81 -8.98
C GLY A 27 17.27 13.91 -8.87
N ALA A 28 16.07 13.64 -8.36
CA ALA A 28 15.03 14.63 -8.17
C ALA A 28 15.11 15.28 -6.78
N ARG A 29 14.62 16.52 -6.67
CA ARG A 29 14.36 17.18 -5.40
C ARG A 29 12.97 16.79 -4.90
N VAL A 30 12.83 16.53 -3.60
CA VAL A 30 11.59 16.04 -3.00
C VAL A 30 10.86 17.16 -2.25
N CYS A 31 9.64 17.47 -2.70
CA CYS A 31 8.70 18.31 -1.97
C CYS A 31 7.73 17.44 -1.17
N GLY A 32 8.03 17.20 0.11
CA GLY A 32 7.27 16.34 1.01
C GLY A 32 6.12 17.07 1.70
N LEU A 33 4.93 16.47 1.62
CA LEU A 33 3.73 16.87 2.36
C LEU A 33 3.38 15.78 3.38
N GLY A 34 3.82 15.92 4.63
CA GLY A 34 3.47 14.99 5.70
C GLY A 34 2.04 15.21 6.17
N LEU A 35 1.17 14.21 6.07
CA LEU A 35 -0.20 14.27 6.58
C LEU A 35 -0.17 14.33 8.11
N ARG A 36 -0.63 15.43 8.67
CA ARG A 36 -0.49 15.74 10.10
C ARG A 36 -0.98 14.61 11.01
N GLY A 37 -0.07 14.10 11.85
CA GLY A 37 -0.31 12.96 12.74
C GLY A 37 -0.26 11.59 12.06
N HIS A 38 0.08 11.55 10.76
CA HIS A 38 0.12 10.35 9.92
C HIS A 38 1.34 10.30 9.01
N PHE A 39 2.52 10.70 9.45
CA PHE A 39 3.76 10.53 8.70
C PHE A 39 4.87 10.09 9.64
N ASP A 40 5.91 9.48 9.07
CA ASP A 40 7.09 9.03 9.80
C ASP A 40 7.99 10.24 10.16
N PRO A 41 8.47 10.35 11.42
CA PRO A 41 9.36 11.44 11.85
C PRO A 41 10.64 11.59 11.03
N LEU A 42 11.13 10.55 10.37
CA LEU A 42 12.31 10.59 9.50
C LEU A 42 12.04 11.22 8.13
N LEU A 43 10.78 11.34 7.72
CA LEU A 43 10.44 11.85 6.39
C LEU A 43 10.97 13.27 6.11
N PRO A 44 10.97 14.22 7.06
CA PRO A 44 11.51 15.57 6.81
C PRO A 44 12.98 15.56 6.37
N GLU A 45 13.79 14.64 6.88
CA GLU A 45 15.23 14.53 6.56
C GLU A 45 15.49 14.04 5.13
N LEU A 46 14.52 13.35 4.54
CA LEU A 46 14.55 12.87 3.16
C LEU A 46 14.01 13.89 2.15
N CYS A 47 13.47 15.02 2.60
CA CYS A 47 12.84 16.00 1.73
C CYS A 47 13.68 17.28 1.62
N ASP A 48 13.80 17.84 0.40
CA ASP A 48 14.42 19.15 0.18
C ASP A 48 13.49 20.29 0.65
N PHE A 49 12.19 20.06 0.55
CA PHE A 49 11.13 20.91 1.10
C PHE A 49 10.16 20.04 1.85
N PHE A 50 9.88 20.37 3.08
CA PHE A 50 8.91 19.61 3.89
C PHE A 50 7.87 20.53 4.52
N ARG A 51 6.62 20.09 4.50
CA ARG A 51 5.51 20.76 5.19
C ARG A 51 4.51 19.76 5.73
N GLN A 52 4.10 19.98 6.98
CA GLN A 52 2.93 19.28 7.53
C GLN A 52 1.64 19.90 7.00
N VAL A 53 0.73 19.06 6.51
CA VAL A 53 -0.56 19.46 5.93
C VAL A 53 -1.71 18.71 6.58
N GLY A 54 -2.89 19.31 6.62
CA GLY A 54 -4.08 18.62 7.12
C GLY A 54 -4.57 17.57 6.13
N VAL A 55 -5.04 16.41 6.61
CA VAL A 55 -5.57 15.31 5.77
C VAL A 55 -6.70 15.79 4.86
N PHE A 56 -7.59 16.65 5.37
CA PHE A 56 -8.76 17.17 4.63
C PHE A 56 -8.53 18.59 4.08
N ARG A 57 -7.29 18.94 3.70
CA ARG A 57 -6.95 20.28 3.18
C ARG A 57 -6.27 20.19 1.81
N ILE A 58 -6.98 19.61 0.83
CA ILE A 58 -6.47 19.40 -0.55
C ILE A 58 -6.03 20.71 -1.18
N GLY A 59 -6.74 21.81 -0.96
CA GLY A 59 -6.32 23.13 -1.42
C GLY A 59 -4.99 23.60 -0.85
N GLY A 60 -4.69 23.22 0.41
CA GLY A 60 -3.38 23.47 1.04
C GLY A 60 -2.27 22.62 0.40
N TRP A 61 -2.54 21.37 0.05
CA TRP A 61 -1.61 20.49 -0.66
C TRP A 61 -1.22 21.10 -2.02
N ILE A 62 -2.23 21.38 -2.84
CA ILE A 62 -2.07 21.96 -4.18
C ILE A 62 -1.26 23.26 -4.13
N ARG A 63 -1.60 24.16 -3.21
CA ARG A 63 -0.90 25.44 -3.07
C ARG A 63 0.57 25.24 -2.75
N THR A 64 0.90 24.28 -1.88
CA THR A 64 2.30 23.98 -1.54
C THR A 64 3.04 23.36 -2.70
N LEU A 65 2.47 22.33 -3.36
CA LEU A 65 3.08 21.65 -4.51
C LEU A 65 3.36 22.65 -5.65
N ARG A 66 2.37 23.48 -6.00
CA ARG A 66 2.52 24.50 -7.05
C ARG A 66 3.57 25.57 -6.71
N LYS A 67 3.64 26.01 -5.45
CA LYS A 67 4.66 26.96 -4.98
C LYS A 67 6.08 26.46 -5.24
N HIS A 68 6.30 25.16 -5.18
CA HIS A 68 7.59 24.51 -5.41
C HIS A 68 7.75 23.97 -6.84
N GLY A 69 6.87 24.33 -7.78
CA GLY A 69 6.97 23.95 -9.19
C GLY A 69 6.69 22.46 -9.46
N VAL A 70 6.05 21.76 -8.53
CA VAL A 70 5.74 20.33 -8.66
C VAL A 70 4.68 20.13 -9.74
N LYS A 71 4.99 19.29 -10.73
CA LYS A 71 4.07 18.85 -11.79
C LYS A 71 3.62 17.40 -11.60
N GLU A 72 4.43 16.58 -10.94
CA GLU A 72 4.17 15.18 -10.68
C GLU A 72 4.32 14.88 -9.18
N ALA A 73 3.40 14.12 -8.64
CA ALA A 73 3.41 13.74 -7.22
C ALA A 73 3.06 12.27 -7.02
N VAL A 74 3.56 11.68 -5.95
CA VAL A 74 3.18 10.35 -5.46
C VAL A 74 2.38 10.51 -4.18
N LEU A 75 1.33 9.71 -4.04
CA LEU A 75 0.59 9.54 -2.78
C LEU A 75 0.96 8.19 -2.19
N ALA A 76 1.60 8.16 -1.02
CA ALA A 76 2.08 6.94 -0.40
C ALA A 76 1.79 6.89 1.10
N GLY A 77 1.63 5.68 1.63
CA GLY A 77 1.38 5.45 3.06
C GLY A 77 -0.10 5.42 3.44
N ARG A 78 -0.37 5.13 4.70
CA ARG A 78 -1.72 4.92 5.23
C ARG A 78 -2.18 6.09 6.10
N VAL A 79 -3.49 6.30 6.15
CA VAL A 79 -4.15 7.19 7.11
C VAL A 79 -4.98 6.33 8.06
N SER A 80 -4.56 6.25 9.33
CA SER A 80 -5.25 5.45 10.33
C SER A 80 -6.59 6.07 10.71
N LYS A 81 -7.68 5.34 10.47
CA LYS A 81 -9.05 5.76 10.84
C LYS A 81 -9.20 5.89 12.36
N THR A 82 -8.52 5.06 13.14
CA THR A 82 -8.59 5.07 14.61
C THR A 82 -8.00 6.33 15.25
N LYS A 83 -6.96 6.92 14.64
CA LYS A 83 -6.38 8.19 15.12
C LYS A 83 -7.25 9.41 14.82
N MET A 84 -8.29 9.28 13.99
CA MET A 84 -9.19 10.37 13.60
C MET A 84 -10.32 10.65 14.62
N HIS A 85 -10.60 9.72 15.54
CA HIS A 85 -11.73 9.83 16.49
C HIS A 85 -11.50 10.71 17.72
N ASN A 86 -10.38 11.40 17.85
CA ASN A 86 -10.12 12.26 19.01
C ASN A 86 -10.78 13.65 18.81
N THR A 87 -11.77 13.97 19.66
CA THR A 87 -12.70 15.11 19.54
C THR A 87 -12.01 16.49 19.45
N LEU A 88 -10.89 16.69 20.14
CA LEU A 88 -10.10 17.93 20.05
C LEU A 88 -9.35 18.09 18.71
N ARG A 89 -9.16 17.02 17.96
CA ARG A 89 -8.55 17.02 16.61
C ARG A 89 -9.56 17.31 15.51
N LEU A 90 -10.88 17.10 15.75
CA LEU A 90 -11.94 17.41 14.78
C LEU A 90 -11.93 18.90 14.37
N LEU A 91 -11.72 19.83 15.30
CA LEU A 91 -11.62 21.27 15.00
C LEU A 91 -10.41 21.63 14.14
N ARG A 92 -9.30 20.86 14.25
CA ARG A 92 -8.10 21.00 13.40
C ARG A 92 -8.17 20.23 12.09
N ALA A 93 -9.14 19.32 11.96
CA ALA A 93 -9.42 18.51 10.77
C ALA A 93 -10.47 19.16 9.86
N MET A 94 -10.89 20.40 10.11
CA MET A 94 -11.86 21.07 9.24
C MET A 94 -11.39 21.09 7.80
N PRO A 95 -12.21 20.56 6.86
CA PRO A 95 -11.91 20.57 5.45
C PRO A 95 -11.81 22.02 4.97
N ASP A 96 -10.90 22.30 4.03
CA ASP A 96 -10.95 23.57 3.32
C ASP A 96 -12.13 23.58 2.32
N LEU A 97 -12.49 24.78 1.83
CA LEU A 97 -13.62 24.97 0.90
C LEU A 97 -13.52 24.05 -0.32
N ARG A 98 -12.29 23.79 -0.78
CA ARG A 98 -12.05 22.91 -1.92
C ARG A 98 -12.36 21.46 -1.59
N THR A 99 -11.89 20.97 -0.49
CA THR A 99 -12.20 19.61 0.01
C THR A 99 -13.69 19.45 0.28
N ALA A 100 -14.34 20.45 0.88
CA ALA A 100 -15.79 20.45 1.10
C ALA A 100 -16.57 20.36 -0.21
N LYS A 101 -16.15 21.09 -1.25
CA LYS A 101 -16.76 21.03 -2.60
C LYS A 101 -16.60 19.66 -3.26
N VAL A 102 -15.40 19.04 -3.18
CA VAL A 102 -15.12 17.69 -3.68
C VAL A 102 -16.01 16.68 -2.96
N TRP A 103 -16.06 16.76 -1.63
CA TRP A 103 -16.90 15.90 -0.81
C TRP A 103 -18.38 15.98 -1.22
N TYR A 104 -18.93 17.18 -1.29
CA TYR A 104 -20.34 17.39 -1.62
C TYR A 104 -20.69 16.91 -3.03
N ARG A 105 -19.83 17.17 -4.02
CA ARG A 105 -20.11 16.86 -5.42
C ARG A 105 -19.87 15.41 -5.81
N ARG A 106 -18.85 14.75 -5.23
CA ARG A 106 -18.37 13.44 -5.69
C ARG A 106 -18.49 12.32 -4.66
N LEU A 107 -18.41 12.62 -3.37
CA LEU A 107 -18.29 11.61 -2.31
C LEU A 107 -19.54 11.46 -1.46
N ARG A 108 -20.59 12.22 -1.73
CA ARG A 108 -21.86 12.11 -0.99
C ARG A 108 -22.53 10.75 -1.17
N GLY A 109 -22.42 10.16 -2.36
CA GLY A 109 -23.02 8.87 -2.72
C GLY A 109 -22.08 7.69 -2.62
N ASP A 110 -20.75 7.91 -2.67
CA ASP A 110 -19.76 6.82 -2.62
C ASP A 110 -18.57 7.23 -1.75
N ARG A 111 -18.38 6.51 -0.64
CA ARG A 111 -17.31 6.75 0.34
C ARG A 111 -16.25 5.64 0.35
N ARG A 112 -16.24 4.79 -0.65
CA ARG A 112 -15.23 3.74 -0.79
C ARG A 112 -13.85 4.38 -0.99
N SER A 113 -12.81 3.73 -0.49
CA SER A 113 -11.44 4.30 -0.49
C SER A 113 -10.99 4.71 -1.89
N TRP A 114 -11.26 3.90 -2.90
CA TRP A 114 -10.88 4.21 -4.28
C TRP A 114 -11.61 5.45 -4.85
N ALA A 115 -12.90 5.67 -4.50
CA ALA A 115 -13.65 6.85 -4.94
C ALA A 115 -13.08 8.14 -4.33
N VAL A 116 -12.69 8.07 -3.03
CA VAL A 116 -12.05 9.19 -2.34
C VAL A 116 -10.70 9.52 -2.96
N LEU A 117 -9.87 8.51 -3.20
CA LEU A 117 -8.52 8.67 -3.76
C LEU A 117 -8.58 9.13 -5.22
N GLY A 118 -9.52 8.61 -6.02
CA GLY A 118 -9.77 9.06 -7.38
C GLY A 118 -10.19 10.54 -7.43
N ALA A 119 -11.09 10.97 -6.54
CA ALA A 119 -11.49 12.36 -6.45
C ALA A 119 -10.33 13.30 -6.06
N VAL A 120 -9.40 12.84 -5.20
CA VAL A 120 -8.17 13.56 -4.86
C VAL A 120 -7.25 13.65 -6.07
N ALA A 121 -7.07 12.55 -6.81
CA ALA A 121 -6.23 12.52 -8.01
C ALA A 121 -6.74 13.49 -9.08
N ASP A 122 -8.05 13.50 -9.35
CA ASP A 122 -8.67 14.40 -10.31
C ASP A 122 -8.53 15.87 -9.91
N GLU A 123 -8.65 16.17 -8.62
CA GLU A 123 -8.54 17.53 -8.11
C GLU A 123 -7.10 18.08 -8.19
N LEU A 124 -6.10 17.21 -7.97
CA LEU A 124 -4.70 17.52 -8.19
C LEU A 124 -4.43 17.74 -9.68
N LEU A 125 -4.91 16.85 -10.55
CA LEU A 125 -4.77 16.96 -12.00
C LEU A 125 -5.38 18.26 -12.54
N ALA A 126 -6.59 18.60 -12.13
CA ALA A 126 -7.26 19.86 -12.49
C ALA A 126 -6.47 21.10 -12.03
N SER A 127 -5.52 20.93 -11.13
CA SER A 127 -4.65 22.00 -10.62
C SER A 127 -3.24 21.97 -11.21
N GLY A 128 -3.00 21.11 -12.21
CA GLY A 128 -1.71 20.97 -12.89
C GLY A 128 -0.69 20.09 -12.15
N VAL A 129 -1.14 19.24 -11.20
CA VAL A 129 -0.30 18.25 -10.53
C VAL A 129 -0.84 16.85 -10.84
N THR A 130 -0.07 16.06 -11.55
CA THR A 130 -0.43 14.68 -11.91
C THR A 130 0.01 13.72 -10.80
N LEU A 131 -0.92 12.92 -10.27
CA LEU A 131 -0.53 11.75 -9.46
C LEU A 131 -0.01 10.65 -10.36
N ILE A 132 1.21 10.19 -10.07
CA ILE A 132 1.88 9.09 -10.77
C ILE A 132 1.89 7.83 -9.90
N ASP A 133 2.13 6.69 -10.54
CA ASP A 133 2.24 5.38 -9.88
C ASP A 133 3.33 5.40 -8.82
N VAL A 134 3.01 4.89 -7.63
CA VAL A 134 3.92 4.82 -6.49
C VAL A 134 5.16 3.96 -6.79
N THR A 135 5.04 2.99 -7.69
CA THR A 135 6.15 2.09 -8.06
C THR A 135 7.18 2.74 -8.98
N THR A 136 6.89 3.91 -9.56
CA THR A 136 7.76 4.60 -10.52
C THR A 136 9.20 4.76 -10.00
N TYR A 137 9.36 5.03 -8.71
CA TYR A 137 10.67 5.26 -8.09
C TYR A 137 11.14 4.12 -7.18
N ILE A 138 10.35 3.05 -7.06
CA ILE A 138 10.65 1.86 -6.23
C ILE A 138 10.38 0.56 -6.99
N GLY A 139 10.53 0.56 -8.32
CA GLY A 139 10.19 -0.59 -9.16
C GLY A 139 10.90 -1.89 -8.77
N GLU A 140 12.12 -1.82 -8.25
CA GLU A 140 12.87 -2.98 -7.74
C GLU A 140 12.22 -3.61 -6.49
N SER A 141 11.43 -2.83 -5.75
CA SER A 141 10.69 -3.30 -4.57
C SER A 141 9.38 -4.00 -4.90
N VAL A 142 9.03 -4.16 -6.17
CA VAL A 142 7.82 -4.89 -6.58
C VAL A 142 8.11 -6.39 -6.68
N ALA A 143 7.10 -7.22 -6.44
CA ALA A 143 7.21 -8.67 -6.56
C ALA A 143 7.60 -9.07 -8.00
N GLY A 144 8.71 -9.79 -8.15
CA GLY A 144 9.20 -10.34 -9.42
C GLY A 144 8.43 -11.58 -9.86
N LYS A 145 8.89 -12.28 -10.90
CA LYS A 145 8.34 -13.54 -11.37
C LYS A 145 9.02 -14.73 -10.69
N GLY A 146 8.26 -15.78 -10.36
CA GLY A 146 8.78 -17.04 -9.82
C GLY A 146 9.16 -16.94 -8.34
N VAL A 147 9.94 -17.90 -7.85
CA VAL A 147 10.38 -17.94 -6.45
C VAL A 147 11.42 -16.86 -6.18
N LEU A 148 11.15 -16.01 -5.19
CA LEU A 148 11.97 -14.84 -4.85
C LEU A 148 12.90 -15.09 -3.67
N THR A 149 12.68 -16.18 -2.93
CA THR A 149 13.45 -16.65 -1.77
C THR A 149 14.41 -17.76 -2.16
N ARG A 150 15.35 -18.11 -1.27
CA ARG A 150 16.18 -19.33 -1.39
C ARG A 150 15.36 -20.59 -1.13
N VAL A 151 14.44 -20.50 -0.17
CA VAL A 151 13.49 -21.59 0.14
C VAL A 151 12.56 -21.78 -1.06
N ARG A 152 12.35 -23.02 -1.45
CA ARG A 152 11.51 -23.40 -2.59
C ARG A 152 10.13 -23.83 -2.13
N THR A 153 9.16 -23.72 -3.03
CA THR A 153 7.80 -24.23 -2.83
C THR A 153 7.77 -25.76 -2.80
N THR A 154 6.85 -26.29 -2.04
CA THR A 154 6.47 -27.73 -2.10
C THR A 154 5.38 -27.95 -3.15
N PRO A 155 5.19 -29.19 -3.66
CA PRO A 155 4.10 -29.49 -4.59
C PRO A 155 2.71 -29.16 -4.04
N GLN A 156 2.50 -29.30 -2.72
CA GLN A 156 1.22 -28.92 -2.09
C GLN A 156 1.00 -27.41 -2.10
N GLN A 157 2.03 -26.61 -1.84
CA GLN A 157 1.94 -25.15 -1.90
C GLN A 157 1.66 -24.66 -3.33
N GLU A 158 2.24 -25.30 -4.34
CA GLU A 158 1.95 -25.01 -5.74
C GLU A 158 0.51 -25.35 -6.12
N ALA A 159 -0.02 -26.49 -5.62
CA ALA A 159 -1.42 -26.87 -5.79
C ALA A 159 -2.37 -25.91 -5.08
N ASP A 160 -2.03 -25.44 -3.86
CA ASP A 160 -2.79 -24.42 -3.14
C ASP A 160 -2.84 -23.09 -3.91
N ILE A 161 -1.70 -22.67 -4.49
CA ILE A 161 -1.63 -21.47 -5.35
C ILE A 161 -2.52 -21.64 -6.57
N ALA A 162 -2.39 -22.76 -7.29
CA ALA A 162 -3.16 -23.02 -8.50
C ALA A 162 -4.68 -23.04 -8.24
N THR A 163 -5.09 -23.64 -7.13
CA THR A 163 -6.51 -23.72 -6.74
C THR A 163 -7.04 -22.38 -6.23
N GLY A 164 -6.27 -21.67 -5.40
CA GLY A 164 -6.73 -20.46 -4.74
C GLY A 164 -6.67 -19.22 -5.65
N TRP A 165 -5.76 -19.20 -6.63
CA TRP A 165 -5.54 -18.01 -7.45
C TRP A 165 -6.79 -17.55 -8.21
N PRO A 166 -7.51 -18.43 -8.93
CA PRO A 166 -8.76 -18.04 -9.61
C PRO A 166 -9.86 -17.56 -8.65
N VAL A 167 -9.90 -18.12 -7.44
CA VAL A 167 -10.85 -17.69 -6.40
C VAL A 167 -10.52 -16.27 -5.95
N LEU A 168 -9.24 -16.00 -5.67
CA LEU A 168 -8.79 -14.67 -5.27
C LEU A 168 -9.05 -13.62 -6.37
N GLU A 169 -8.82 -13.94 -7.64
CA GLU A 169 -9.13 -13.04 -8.76
C GLU A 169 -10.62 -12.65 -8.80
N ARG A 170 -11.52 -13.58 -8.51
CA ARG A 170 -12.96 -13.27 -8.40
C ARG A 170 -13.30 -12.41 -7.19
N LEU A 171 -12.69 -12.67 -6.05
CA LEU A 171 -12.92 -11.90 -4.82
C LEU A 171 -12.46 -10.43 -4.96
N VAL A 172 -11.34 -10.18 -5.62
CA VAL A 172 -10.86 -8.81 -5.86
C VAL A 172 -11.69 -8.08 -6.92
N GLU A 173 -12.26 -8.78 -7.90
CA GLU A 173 -13.22 -8.22 -8.85
C GLU A 173 -14.52 -7.78 -8.15
N LEU A 174 -14.93 -8.50 -7.11
CA LEU A 174 -16.10 -8.17 -6.28
C LEU A 174 -15.78 -7.15 -5.16
N GLU A 175 -14.56 -6.65 -5.12
CA GLU A 175 -14.09 -5.67 -4.11
C GLU A 175 -14.24 -6.17 -2.64
N ILE A 176 -14.19 -7.48 -2.39
CA ILE A 176 -14.35 -8.07 -1.06
C ILE A 176 -13.06 -7.90 -0.24
N GLY A 177 -11.91 -8.23 -0.85
CA GLY A 177 -10.59 -8.14 -0.22
C GLY A 177 -9.50 -8.47 -1.21
N GLN A 178 -8.25 -8.44 -0.77
CA GLN A 178 -7.08 -8.63 -1.64
C GLN A 178 -6.18 -9.79 -1.24
N SER A 179 -6.59 -10.58 -0.22
CA SER A 179 -5.84 -11.74 0.23
C SER A 179 -6.77 -12.88 0.63
N ILE A 180 -6.29 -14.12 0.45
CA ILE A 180 -6.91 -15.34 0.96
C ILE A 180 -5.86 -16.26 1.55
N ALA A 181 -6.28 -17.16 2.44
CA ALA A 181 -5.50 -18.27 2.95
C ALA A 181 -6.02 -19.59 2.36
N VAL A 182 -5.12 -20.40 1.85
CA VAL A 182 -5.44 -21.70 1.22
C VAL A 182 -4.65 -22.82 1.92
N CYS A 183 -5.31 -23.94 2.19
CA CYS A 183 -4.68 -25.12 2.77
C CYS A 183 -5.30 -26.37 2.15
N SER A 184 -4.48 -27.30 1.68
CA SER A 184 -4.92 -28.56 1.07
C SER A 184 -6.01 -28.34 -0.01
N ASN A 185 -5.75 -27.39 -0.91
CA ASN A 185 -6.61 -27.00 -2.02
C ASN A 185 -7.97 -26.40 -1.60
N ARG A 186 -8.10 -25.92 -0.35
CA ARG A 186 -9.32 -25.28 0.15
C ARG A 186 -9.02 -23.90 0.69
N VAL A 187 -9.86 -22.93 0.35
CA VAL A 187 -9.83 -21.60 0.96
C VAL A 187 -10.30 -21.72 2.40
N ILE A 188 -9.44 -21.36 3.36
CA ILE A 188 -9.73 -21.41 4.80
C ILE A 188 -10.05 -20.04 5.40
N ALA A 189 -9.59 -18.96 4.76
CA ALA A 189 -9.93 -17.61 5.17
C ALA A 189 -9.88 -16.66 3.98
N VAL A 190 -10.75 -15.63 4.01
CA VAL A 190 -10.82 -14.55 3.01
C VAL A 190 -10.68 -13.24 3.76
N GLU A 191 -9.79 -12.35 3.30
CA GLU A 191 -9.70 -10.98 3.81
C GLU A 191 -10.95 -10.18 3.42
N ALA A 192 -11.50 -9.40 4.36
CA ALA A 192 -12.55 -8.42 4.10
C ALA A 192 -12.21 -7.09 4.80
N LEU A 193 -13.15 -6.49 5.51
CA LEU A 193 -12.95 -5.20 6.19
C LEU A 193 -11.95 -5.24 7.34
N GLU A 194 -11.70 -6.42 7.90
CA GLU A 194 -10.75 -6.63 9.02
C GLU A 194 -9.28 -6.40 8.63
N GLY A 195 -8.95 -6.54 7.33
CA GLY A 195 -7.60 -6.40 6.80
C GLY A 195 -6.73 -7.66 6.90
N THR A 196 -5.59 -7.64 6.20
CA THR A 196 -4.71 -8.81 6.03
C THR A 196 -4.20 -9.36 7.37
N ASP A 197 -3.81 -8.50 8.33
CA ASP A 197 -3.24 -8.94 9.61
C ASP A 197 -4.23 -9.78 10.43
N ALA A 198 -5.49 -9.34 10.51
CA ALA A 198 -6.53 -10.07 11.23
C ALA A 198 -6.92 -11.37 10.50
N MET A 199 -6.94 -11.35 9.18
CA MET A 199 -7.17 -12.54 8.36
C MET A 199 -6.07 -13.59 8.57
N ILE A 200 -4.79 -13.20 8.61
CA ILE A 200 -3.65 -14.09 8.91
C ILE A 200 -3.83 -14.79 10.26
N GLN A 201 -4.15 -14.03 11.31
CA GLN A 201 -4.39 -14.59 12.64
C GLN A 201 -5.58 -15.57 12.66
N ARG A 202 -6.65 -15.24 11.94
CA ARG A 202 -7.82 -16.11 11.82
C ARG A 202 -7.50 -17.39 11.06
N ALA A 203 -6.74 -17.30 9.97
CA ALA A 203 -6.30 -18.47 9.20
C ALA A 203 -5.48 -19.43 10.06
N GLY A 204 -4.52 -18.93 10.85
CA GLY A 204 -3.74 -19.75 11.77
C GLY A 204 -4.60 -20.49 12.80
N ARG A 205 -5.60 -19.83 13.38
CA ARG A 205 -6.54 -20.48 14.32
C ARG A 205 -7.40 -21.55 13.66
N LEU A 206 -7.89 -21.30 12.45
CA LEU A 206 -8.75 -22.22 11.73
C LEU A 206 -8.00 -23.45 11.20
N ASN A 207 -6.72 -23.28 10.90
CA ASN A 207 -5.91 -24.34 10.30
C ASN A 207 -5.39 -25.40 11.30
N GLY A 208 -5.50 -25.16 12.61
CA GLY A 208 -5.17 -26.17 13.62
C GLY A 208 -3.70 -26.63 13.65
N GLY A 209 -2.76 -25.82 13.15
CA GLY A 209 -1.31 -26.09 13.19
C GLY A 209 -0.70 -26.67 11.91
N GLY A 210 -1.47 -26.91 10.86
CA GLY A 210 -0.95 -27.26 9.53
C GLY A 210 -0.34 -26.06 8.80
N GLN A 211 0.43 -26.30 7.73
CA GLN A 211 0.91 -25.24 6.87
C GLN A 211 -0.18 -24.81 5.89
N TRP A 212 -0.25 -23.52 5.60
CA TRP A 212 -1.17 -22.90 4.65
C TRP A 212 -0.47 -21.83 3.82
N THR A 213 -1.05 -21.46 2.69
CA THR A 213 -0.49 -20.51 1.74
C THR A 213 -1.28 -19.21 1.75
N LEU A 214 -0.60 -18.07 1.93
CA LEU A 214 -1.17 -16.75 1.69
C LEU A 214 -1.11 -16.42 0.20
N LEU A 215 -2.24 -16.05 -0.41
CA LEU A 215 -2.28 -15.48 -1.74
C LEU A 215 -2.70 -14.01 -1.65
N LYS A 216 -2.00 -13.11 -2.37
CA LYS A 216 -2.30 -11.66 -2.37
C LYS A 216 -2.20 -11.04 -3.75
N THR A 217 -3.25 -10.33 -4.17
CA THR A 217 -3.31 -9.58 -5.43
C THR A 217 -4.23 -8.37 -5.29
N PRO A 218 -3.91 -7.23 -5.91
CA PRO A 218 -4.92 -6.19 -6.14
C PRO A 218 -5.87 -6.61 -7.28
N SER A 219 -7.00 -5.93 -7.44
CA SER A 219 -7.83 -6.10 -8.63
C SER A 219 -7.09 -5.64 -9.88
N LYS A 220 -7.51 -6.12 -11.08
CA LYS A 220 -6.91 -5.71 -12.36
C LYS A 220 -7.05 -4.21 -12.63
N HIS A 221 -8.14 -3.62 -12.15
CA HIS A 221 -8.48 -2.19 -12.31
C HIS A 221 -8.01 -1.33 -11.14
N HIS A 222 -7.24 -1.91 -10.22
CA HIS A 222 -6.74 -1.21 -9.04
C HIS A 222 -5.83 -0.03 -9.43
N ASP A 223 -6.11 1.14 -8.87
CA ASP A 223 -5.35 2.35 -9.13
C ASP A 223 -4.04 2.36 -8.33
N MET A 224 -2.95 1.99 -9.00
CA MET A 224 -1.61 1.94 -8.42
C MET A 224 -1.06 3.31 -7.98
N ARG A 225 -1.76 4.40 -8.29
CA ARG A 225 -1.38 5.76 -7.83
C ARG A 225 -1.70 6.00 -6.36
N CYS A 226 -2.63 5.25 -5.79
CA CYS A 226 -3.25 5.65 -4.53
C CYS A 226 -3.31 4.58 -3.44
N ASP A 227 -3.50 3.30 -3.78
CA ASP A 227 -3.70 2.22 -2.80
C ASP A 227 -3.04 0.95 -3.31
N VAL A 228 -1.76 0.76 -3.02
CA VAL A 228 -0.99 -0.38 -3.51
C VAL A 228 -0.84 -1.42 -2.41
N PRO A 229 -1.19 -2.70 -2.70
CA PRO A 229 -0.97 -3.76 -1.73
C PRO A 229 0.51 -3.90 -1.40
N THR A 230 0.78 -4.05 -0.12
CA THR A 230 2.14 -4.20 0.38
C THR A 230 2.27 -5.45 1.25
N ILE A 231 3.49 -6.00 1.32
CA ILE A 231 3.94 -6.89 2.38
C ILE A 231 5.31 -6.41 2.88
N GLY A 232 5.65 -6.71 4.12
CA GLY A 232 6.93 -6.34 4.72
C GLY A 232 7.43 -7.40 5.71
N PRO A 233 8.62 -7.21 6.31
CA PRO A 233 9.20 -8.17 7.27
C PRO A 233 8.22 -8.54 8.39
N LYS A 234 7.50 -7.57 8.93
CA LYS A 234 6.46 -7.80 9.95
C LYS A 234 5.34 -8.74 9.48
N THR A 235 4.98 -8.70 8.20
CA THR A 235 3.99 -9.65 7.64
C THR A 235 4.53 -11.08 7.67
N ILE A 236 5.82 -11.27 7.38
CA ILE A 236 6.46 -12.60 7.48
C ILE A 236 6.47 -13.12 8.92
N GLU A 237 6.79 -12.26 9.89
CA GLU A 237 6.74 -12.63 11.32
C GLU A 237 5.33 -13.09 11.73
N GLN A 238 4.30 -12.36 11.31
CA GLN A 238 2.90 -12.71 11.57
C GLN A 238 2.51 -14.04 10.89
N LEU A 239 2.95 -14.25 9.66
CA LEU A 239 2.70 -15.48 8.90
C LEU A 239 3.37 -16.69 9.57
N ALA A 240 4.64 -16.55 9.98
CA ALA A 240 5.37 -17.59 10.70
C ALA A 240 4.67 -17.93 12.03
N GLY A 241 4.27 -16.93 12.81
CA GLY A 241 3.52 -17.11 14.06
C GLY A 241 2.13 -17.74 13.87
N ALA A 242 1.54 -17.60 12.68
CA ALA A 242 0.24 -18.17 12.32
C ALA A 242 0.36 -19.52 11.57
N GLY A 243 1.58 -20.08 11.42
CA GLY A 243 1.81 -21.36 10.76
C GLY A 243 1.67 -21.33 9.24
N ALA A 244 1.77 -20.16 8.60
CA ALA A 244 1.83 -20.10 7.15
C ALA A 244 3.13 -20.71 6.61
N GLY A 245 3.04 -21.46 5.52
CA GLY A 245 4.17 -22.12 4.89
C GLY A 245 4.58 -21.51 3.54
N CYS A 246 3.81 -20.60 2.96
CA CYS A 246 4.09 -20.00 1.67
C CYS A 246 3.35 -18.66 1.48
N VAL A 247 3.92 -17.78 0.63
CA VAL A 247 3.31 -16.51 0.19
C VAL A 247 3.34 -16.42 -1.33
N ALA A 248 2.19 -16.22 -1.96
CA ALA A 248 2.08 -15.96 -3.39
C ALA A 248 1.56 -14.53 -3.65
N LEU A 249 2.29 -13.77 -4.46
CA LEU A 249 2.04 -12.37 -4.73
C LEU A 249 1.81 -12.14 -6.23
N ARG A 250 0.90 -11.24 -6.60
CA ARG A 250 0.80 -10.78 -8.00
C ARG A 250 2.09 -10.11 -8.42
N ARG A 251 2.73 -10.68 -9.45
CA ARG A 251 3.92 -10.09 -10.09
C ARG A 251 3.64 -8.66 -10.55
N GLY A 252 4.58 -7.76 -10.30
CA GLY A 252 4.53 -6.37 -10.75
C GLY A 252 3.48 -5.50 -10.06
N ARG A 253 2.71 -6.02 -9.08
CA ARG A 253 1.57 -5.30 -8.50
C ARG A 253 1.49 -5.33 -6.97
N VAL A 254 2.39 -6.01 -6.31
CA VAL A 254 2.50 -6.02 -4.83
C VAL A 254 3.87 -5.48 -4.46
N ILE A 255 3.91 -4.47 -3.60
CA ILE A 255 5.15 -3.87 -3.11
C ILE A 255 5.69 -4.71 -1.94
N MET A 256 6.96 -5.03 -2.01
CA MET A 256 7.75 -5.70 -0.98
C MET A 256 8.52 -4.63 -0.21
N ILE A 257 7.97 -4.19 0.92
CA ILE A 257 8.58 -3.19 1.81
C ILE A 257 9.91 -3.75 2.35
N ASP A 258 10.99 -2.95 2.26
CA ASP A 258 12.34 -3.34 2.66
C ASP A 258 12.68 -4.76 2.13
N LYS A 259 12.58 -4.92 0.80
CA LYS A 259 12.63 -6.23 0.11
C LYS A 259 13.80 -7.14 0.51
N PRO A 260 15.04 -6.65 0.69
CA PRO A 260 16.15 -7.49 1.14
C PRO A 260 15.91 -8.09 2.53
N GLU A 261 15.42 -7.29 3.46
CA GLU A 261 15.10 -7.71 4.84
C GLU A 261 13.91 -8.67 4.86
N LEU A 262 12.88 -8.37 4.04
CA LEU A 262 11.70 -9.23 3.88
C LEU A 262 12.10 -10.61 3.37
N ILE A 263 12.94 -10.70 2.32
CA ILE A 263 13.42 -11.98 1.77
C ILE A 263 14.25 -12.72 2.83
N THR A 264 15.14 -12.02 3.53
CA THR A 264 15.94 -12.61 4.61
C THR A 264 15.07 -13.17 5.73
N ALA A 265 14.03 -12.44 6.14
CA ALA A 265 13.08 -12.89 7.16
C ALA A 265 12.30 -14.15 6.69
N ALA A 266 11.86 -14.13 5.42
CA ALA A 266 11.14 -15.26 4.81
C ALA A 266 12.02 -16.51 4.72
N ASP A 267 13.28 -16.38 4.28
CA ASP A 267 14.24 -17.49 4.23
C ASP A 267 14.51 -18.09 5.62
N ARG A 268 14.67 -17.24 6.65
CA ARG A 268 14.84 -17.70 8.05
C ARG A 268 13.62 -18.41 8.59
N ALA A 269 12.43 -17.98 8.21
CA ALA A 269 11.17 -18.59 8.61
C ALA A 269 10.82 -19.85 7.80
N GLY A 270 11.58 -20.21 6.77
CA GLY A 270 11.27 -21.31 5.87
C GLY A 270 10.04 -21.06 4.99
N ILE A 271 9.68 -19.79 4.74
CA ILE A 271 8.48 -19.37 3.98
C ILE A 271 8.89 -18.91 2.59
N PRO A 272 8.69 -19.70 1.52
CA PRO A 272 8.92 -19.25 0.15
C PRO A 272 7.96 -18.11 -0.22
N ILE A 273 8.49 -17.11 -0.96
CA ILE A 273 7.72 -16.03 -1.58
C ILE A 273 7.74 -16.25 -3.09
N VAL A 274 6.55 -16.29 -3.70
CA VAL A 274 6.39 -16.57 -5.13
C VAL A 274 5.66 -15.43 -5.83
N GLY A 275 6.22 -14.95 -6.93
CA GLY A 275 5.54 -14.02 -7.83
C GLY A 275 4.77 -14.75 -8.92
N VAL A 276 3.45 -14.56 -8.97
CA VAL A 276 2.48 -15.23 -9.85
C VAL A 276 1.90 -14.26 -10.88
N GLY A 277 1.72 -14.71 -12.11
CA GLY A 277 1.05 -13.96 -13.19
C GLY A 277 1.95 -13.44 -14.27
#